data_569cf0edea612093baf4af93e8012791
#
_entry.id   569cf0edea612093baf4af93e8012791
#
_cell.length_a   1.000
_cell.length_b   1.000
_cell.length_c   1.000
_cell.angle_alpha   90.00
_cell.angle_beta   90.00
_cell.angle_gamma   90.00
#
_symmetry.space_group_name_H-M   'P 1'
#
loop_
_entity.id
_entity.type
_entity.pdbx_description
1 polymer ?
#
loop_
_entity_poly.entity_id
_entity_poly.type
_entity_poly.pdbx_seq_one_letter_code
_entity_poly.pdbx_strand_id
1 'polypeptide(L)'
;MMKALVKPLIYITSALMMFSITSCDDFLDKEPEGKVPEEKVDYTNLENMYQPVSGVYAKIRTSGMHWVIWELTTIREQDIYGVQNDIFKKVGFYKYDDSFWGIDEIWKQYYNIIKVANSAIETLDLYAENIKNDGDMKNYKAYRGEVMFMRAYAYFRMVQAFGPVTILRDNNQTDLQRSTVDAVYKYALKDLQYGIDNMPRIRPNQSSHIGAVTAFSAAALAAKIYLNMGNYDKVEELTDDIISNGNFSLYSDYYQLFKIPGKLCDESIFECQCTDFGNGSGDLVEPGEWFICQGPVNSGNISGWGHCGVYESFRDWAYERGETVRATTSFLLAGETTPSGDYINPRKNPANADCWNGKAYTPASQLTPGRTKYGTNN
;
A
#
# COMPACT_ATOMS: atom_id res chain seq x y z
N MET A 1 45.03 -61.59 7.59
CA MET A 1 45.16 -60.47 6.64
C MET A 1 44.22 -59.28 6.88
N MET A 2 43.11 -59.41 7.59
CA MET A 2 42.11 -58.33 7.80
C MET A 2 42.51 -57.26 8.85
N LYS A 3 43.37 -57.54 9.81
CA LYS A 3 43.77 -56.60 10.88
C LYS A 3 44.81 -55.54 10.43
N ALA A 4 45.50 -55.74 9.30
CA ALA A 4 46.52 -54.85 8.82
C ALA A 4 45.99 -53.66 7.96
N LEU A 5 44.75 -53.77 7.44
CA LEU A 5 44.11 -52.73 6.61
C LEU A 5 43.22 -51.75 7.42
N VAL A 6 42.86 -52.06 8.64
CA VAL A 6 41.94 -51.28 9.48
C VAL A 6 42.64 -50.07 10.07
N LYS A 7 43.93 -50.16 10.44
CA LYS A 7 44.67 -49.04 11.02
C LYS A 7 44.91 -47.85 10.05
N PRO A 8 45.30 -48.05 8.80
CA PRO A 8 45.47 -46.91 7.87
C PRO A 8 44.11 -46.29 7.49
N LEU A 9 43.01 -47.07 7.47
CA LEU A 9 41.68 -46.56 7.16
C LEU A 9 41.15 -45.62 8.26
N ILE A 10 41.45 -45.94 9.54
CA ILE A 10 41.06 -45.10 10.70
C ILE A 10 41.85 -43.75 10.67
N TYR A 11 43.10 -43.79 10.33
CA TYR A 11 43.90 -42.54 10.22
C TYR A 11 43.49 -41.67 9.03
N ILE A 12 43.07 -42.26 7.93
CA ILE A 12 42.53 -41.54 6.76
C ILE A 12 41.18 -40.92 7.05
N THR A 13 40.28 -41.62 7.74
CA THR A 13 38.98 -41.07 8.16
C THR A 13 39.13 -40.01 9.22
N SER A 14 40.06 -40.15 10.17
CA SER A 14 40.32 -39.08 11.18
C SER A 14 40.97 -37.86 10.54
N ALA A 15 41.83 -37.99 9.55
CA ALA A 15 42.44 -36.88 8.80
C ALA A 15 41.37 -36.17 7.93
N LEU A 16 40.43 -36.90 7.27
CA LEU A 16 39.31 -36.28 6.54
C LEU A 16 38.34 -35.55 7.45
N MET A 17 38.11 -36.02 8.66
CA MET A 17 37.25 -35.31 9.65
C MET A 17 37.91 -34.04 10.19
N MET A 18 39.23 -33.92 10.23
CA MET A 18 39.92 -32.69 10.66
C MET A 18 39.94 -31.60 9.59
N PHE A 19 39.78 -31.95 8.32
CA PHE A 19 39.68 -30.98 7.24
C PHE A 19 38.26 -30.41 7.04
N SER A 20 37.24 -31.00 7.68
CA SER A 20 35.85 -30.53 7.58
C SER A 20 35.47 -29.48 8.63
N ILE A 21 36.39 -29.03 9.48
CA ILE A 21 36.15 -27.99 10.49
C ILE A 21 36.74 -26.61 10.13
N THR A 22 37.33 -26.46 8.98
CA THR A 22 37.54 -25.15 8.39
C THR A 22 36.27 -24.77 7.62
N SER A 23 35.19 -24.51 8.35
CA SER A 23 34.05 -23.77 7.85
C SER A 23 34.57 -22.42 7.48
N CYS A 24 34.53 -22.06 6.23
CA CYS A 24 34.75 -20.67 5.80
C CYS A 24 33.56 -19.87 6.35
N ASP A 25 33.73 -19.19 7.47
CA ASP A 25 32.76 -18.22 7.97
C ASP A 25 32.44 -17.18 6.89
N ASP A 26 33.44 -16.79 6.09
CA ASP A 26 33.29 -15.88 4.92
C ASP A 26 32.33 -16.37 3.82
N PHE A 27 32.01 -17.67 3.75
CA PHE A 27 31.06 -18.17 2.75
C PHE A 27 29.61 -18.07 3.19
N LEU A 28 29.38 -18.04 4.51
CA LEU A 28 28.03 -17.93 5.10
C LEU A 28 27.69 -16.48 5.44
N ASP A 29 28.69 -15.63 5.68
CA ASP A 29 28.55 -14.19 5.92
C ASP A 29 28.51 -13.37 4.61
N LYS A 30 27.74 -13.81 3.63
CA LYS A 30 27.41 -12.93 2.50
C LYS A 30 26.51 -11.81 2.99
N GLU A 31 27.03 -10.59 2.90
CA GLU A 31 26.19 -9.39 3.06
C GLU A 31 24.97 -9.50 2.12
N PRO A 32 23.75 -9.24 2.58
CA PRO A 32 22.57 -9.32 1.73
C PRO A 32 22.73 -8.36 0.55
N GLU A 33 22.74 -8.88 -0.66
CA GLU A 33 22.81 -8.05 -1.87
C GLU A 33 21.65 -7.05 -1.87
N GLY A 34 21.96 -5.76 -2.07
CA GLY A 34 20.98 -4.68 -2.10
C GLY A 34 20.59 -4.09 -0.74
N LYS A 35 21.25 -4.47 0.36
CA LYS A 35 21.10 -3.80 1.67
C LYS A 35 22.45 -3.22 2.10
N VAL A 36 22.43 -1.97 2.53
CA VAL A 36 23.59 -1.37 3.21
C VAL A 36 23.49 -1.73 4.69
N PRO A 37 24.49 -2.45 5.28
CA PRO A 37 24.52 -2.69 6.72
C PRO A 37 24.47 -1.36 7.48
N GLU A 38 23.79 -1.34 8.62
CA GLU A 38 23.57 -0.12 9.39
C GLU A 38 24.89 0.56 9.79
N GLU A 39 25.91 -0.21 10.11
CA GLU A 39 27.28 0.26 10.41
C GLU A 39 28.01 0.92 9.23
N LYS A 40 27.50 0.77 8.02
CA LYS A 40 28.08 1.39 6.80
C LYS A 40 27.31 2.63 6.34
N VAL A 41 26.23 2.99 7.03
CA VAL A 41 25.45 4.18 6.70
C VAL A 41 26.16 5.42 7.23
N ASP A 42 26.45 6.36 6.34
CA ASP A 42 27.01 7.66 6.72
C ASP A 42 25.90 8.64 7.07
N TYR A 43 25.57 8.75 8.36
CA TYR A 43 24.57 9.67 8.88
C TYR A 43 24.99 11.14 8.86
N THR A 44 26.26 11.44 8.52
CA THR A 44 26.71 12.83 8.33
C THR A 44 26.34 13.39 6.95
N ASN A 45 26.08 12.50 6.00
CA ASN A 45 25.59 12.88 4.66
C ASN A 45 24.07 13.06 4.65
N LEU A 46 23.62 14.26 4.96
CA LEU A 46 22.20 14.60 5.06
C LEU A 46 21.42 14.55 3.73
N GLU A 47 22.10 14.47 2.57
CA GLU A 47 21.44 14.24 1.28
C GLU A 47 20.72 12.89 1.23
N ASN A 48 21.18 11.93 2.02
CA ASN A 48 20.58 10.60 2.13
C ASN A 48 19.42 10.52 3.13
N MET A 49 19.13 11.60 3.86
CA MET A 49 18.12 11.60 4.93
C MET A 49 16.70 11.24 4.44
N TYR A 50 16.39 11.41 3.15
CA TYR A 50 15.09 11.01 2.58
C TYR A 50 14.98 9.51 2.24
N GLN A 51 16.09 8.76 2.20
CA GLN A 51 16.07 7.35 1.81
C GLN A 51 15.18 6.47 2.71
N PRO A 52 15.24 6.55 4.06
CA PRO A 52 14.33 5.78 4.91
C PRO A 52 12.85 6.12 4.68
N VAL A 53 12.53 7.37 4.34
CA VAL A 53 11.17 7.81 3.98
C VAL A 53 10.71 7.10 2.70
N SER A 54 11.55 7.10 1.66
CA SER A 54 11.27 6.40 0.40
C SER A 54 11.01 4.90 0.63
N GLY A 55 11.74 4.29 1.57
CA GLY A 55 11.53 2.90 1.99
C GLY A 55 10.12 2.66 2.57
N VAL A 56 9.58 3.61 3.33
CA VAL A 56 8.21 3.51 3.85
C VAL A 56 7.17 3.65 2.74
N TYR A 57 7.35 4.59 1.80
CA TYR A 57 6.48 4.70 0.61
C TYR A 57 6.48 3.40 -0.21
N ALA A 58 7.66 2.81 -0.45
CA ALA A 58 7.76 1.53 -1.13
C ALA A 58 7.01 0.42 -0.37
N LYS A 59 7.05 0.44 0.98
CA LYS A 59 6.31 -0.51 1.81
C LYS A 59 4.80 -0.28 1.77
N ILE A 60 4.32 0.97 1.72
CA ILE A 60 2.88 1.26 1.48
C ILE A 60 2.44 0.67 0.14
N ARG A 61 3.23 0.84 -0.90
CA ARG A 61 2.92 0.29 -2.22
C ARG A 61 2.85 -1.23 -2.21
N THR A 62 3.85 -1.91 -1.64
CA THR A 62 3.93 -3.38 -1.68
C THR A 62 3.03 -4.06 -0.66
N SER A 63 2.96 -3.55 0.56
CA SER A 63 2.18 -4.14 1.65
C SER A 63 0.79 -3.52 1.79
N GLY A 64 0.68 -2.19 1.75
CA GLY A 64 -0.59 -1.48 1.97
C GLY A 64 -1.57 -1.63 0.82
N MET A 65 -1.08 -1.89 -0.39
CA MET A 65 -1.88 -2.12 -1.59
C MET A 65 -1.92 -3.60 -2.02
N HIS A 66 -1.58 -4.51 -1.14
CA HIS A 66 -1.73 -5.94 -1.41
C HIS A 66 -3.20 -6.27 -1.71
N TRP A 67 -3.47 -7.01 -2.79
CA TRP A 67 -4.81 -7.26 -3.32
C TRP A 67 -5.77 -7.88 -2.30
N VAL A 68 -5.27 -8.74 -1.41
CA VAL A 68 -6.06 -9.36 -0.32
C VAL A 68 -6.71 -8.34 0.59
N ILE A 69 -6.01 -7.23 0.89
CA ILE A 69 -6.55 -6.16 1.75
C ILE A 69 -7.80 -5.58 1.10
N TRP A 70 -7.69 -5.21 -0.18
CA TRP A 70 -8.82 -4.62 -0.89
C TRP A 70 -9.99 -5.60 -0.99
N GLU A 71 -9.74 -6.81 -1.47
CA GLU A 71 -10.79 -7.80 -1.68
C GLU A 71 -11.53 -8.15 -0.39
N LEU A 72 -10.80 -8.51 0.68
CA LEU A 72 -11.43 -8.94 1.92
C LEU A 72 -12.11 -7.82 2.70
N THR A 73 -11.78 -6.56 2.44
CA THR A 73 -12.47 -5.43 3.07
C THR A 73 -13.63 -4.90 2.24
N THR A 74 -13.69 -5.19 0.93
CA THR A 74 -14.65 -4.63 0.00
C THR A 74 -15.79 -5.59 -0.36
N ILE A 75 -15.50 -6.87 -0.60
CA ILE A 75 -16.51 -7.86 -1.07
C ILE A 75 -17.56 -8.26 -0.02
N ARG A 76 -17.57 -7.65 1.13
CA ARG A 76 -18.58 -7.84 2.19
C ARG A 76 -19.77 -6.90 2.06
N GLU A 77 -19.69 -5.96 1.14
CA GLU A 77 -20.73 -4.99 0.85
C GLU A 77 -21.75 -5.54 -0.17
N GLN A 78 -22.81 -4.80 -0.43
CA GLN A 78 -23.83 -5.20 -1.40
C GLN A 78 -23.64 -4.59 -2.79
N ASP A 79 -22.50 -3.96 -3.02
CA ASP A 79 -22.12 -3.34 -4.29
C ASP A 79 -21.15 -4.21 -5.10
N ILE A 80 -20.24 -4.94 -4.44
CA ILE A 80 -19.21 -5.75 -5.06
C ILE A 80 -19.25 -7.18 -4.50
N TYR A 81 -18.95 -8.16 -5.36
CA TYR A 81 -18.88 -9.58 -4.98
C TYR A 81 -17.64 -10.26 -5.56
N GLY A 82 -17.16 -11.30 -4.86
CA GLY A 82 -16.05 -12.13 -5.35
C GLY A 82 -16.48 -13.08 -6.47
N VAL A 83 -15.75 -13.09 -7.58
CA VAL A 83 -16.14 -13.80 -8.82
C VAL A 83 -15.44 -15.14 -9.00
N GLN A 84 -14.10 -15.14 -9.05
CA GLN A 84 -13.35 -16.25 -9.59
C GLN A 84 -13.01 -17.36 -8.60
N ASN A 85 -13.06 -17.10 -7.32
CA ASN A 85 -12.59 -18.05 -6.31
C ASN A 85 -13.68 -18.29 -5.26
N ASP A 86 -13.90 -19.55 -4.95
CA ASP A 86 -14.83 -19.95 -3.86
C ASP A 86 -14.45 -19.33 -2.51
N ILE A 87 -13.17 -19.03 -2.29
CA ILE A 87 -12.69 -18.36 -1.09
C ILE A 87 -13.29 -16.96 -0.99
N PHE A 88 -13.26 -16.16 -2.08
CA PHE A 88 -13.79 -14.80 -2.08
C PHE A 88 -15.32 -14.81 -1.93
N LYS A 89 -16.01 -15.74 -2.58
CA LYS A 89 -17.44 -15.96 -2.38
C LYS A 89 -17.75 -16.27 -0.91
N LYS A 90 -16.96 -17.13 -0.27
CA LYS A 90 -17.14 -17.44 1.16
C LYS A 90 -16.93 -16.23 2.04
N VAL A 91 -15.95 -15.39 1.75
CA VAL A 91 -15.71 -14.14 2.51
C VAL A 91 -16.89 -13.17 2.35
N GLY A 92 -17.38 -12.98 1.14
CA GLY A 92 -18.57 -12.15 0.87
C GLY A 92 -19.81 -12.61 1.65
N PHE A 93 -19.94 -13.91 1.91
CA PHE A 93 -21.03 -14.48 2.70
C PHE A 93 -20.67 -14.74 4.18
N TYR A 94 -19.53 -14.22 4.66
CA TYR A 94 -19.02 -14.44 6.02
C TYR A 94 -18.87 -15.92 6.41
N LYS A 95 -18.56 -16.80 5.41
CA LYS A 95 -18.40 -18.25 5.57
C LYS A 95 -16.91 -18.62 5.61
N TYR A 96 -16.20 -18.12 6.57
CA TYR A 96 -14.79 -18.43 6.82
C TYR A 96 -14.54 -18.63 8.31
N ASP A 97 -13.45 -19.26 8.65
CA ASP A 97 -12.99 -19.55 10.02
C ASP A 97 -11.59 -18.96 10.26
N ASP A 98 -11.08 -19.17 11.44
CA ASP A 98 -9.77 -18.64 11.93
C ASP A 98 -8.58 -19.23 11.18
N SER A 99 -8.74 -20.32 10.42
CA SER A 99 -7.68 -20.86 9.55
C SER A 99 -7.55 -20.11 8.23
N PHE A 100 -8.41 -19.13 7.96
CA PHE A 100 -8.42 -18.43 6.70
C PHE A 100 -7.19 -17.50 6.57
N TRP A 101 -6.25 -17.89 5.73
CA TRP A 101 -4.96 -17.25 5.51
C TRP A 101 -5.03 -15.74 5.19
N GLY A 102 -6.11 -15.30 4.54
CA GLY A 102 -6.25 -13.89 4.11
C GLY A 102 -6.34 -12.91 5.28
N ILE A 103 -6.91 -13.32 6.41
CA ILE A 103 -6.98 -12.49 7.62
C ILE A 103 -5.58 -12.31 8.20
N ASP A 104 -4.79 -13.39 8.27
CA ASP A 104 -3.40 -13.39 8.71
C ASP A 104 -2.53 -12.51 7.78
N GLU A 105 -2.80 -12.56 6.47
CA GLU A 105 -2.11 -11.75 5.48
C GLU A 105 -2.35 -10.26 5.68
N ILE A 106 -3.59 -9.82 5.89
CA ILE A 106 -3.92 -8.41 6.21
C ILE A 106 -3.15 -7.94 7.45
N TRP A 107 -3.14 -8.77 8.51
CA TRP A 107 -2.41 -8.47 9.74
C TRP A 107 -0.92 -8.27 9.48
N LYS A 108 -0.28 -9.20 8.79
CA LYS A 108 1.15 -9.14 8.44
C LYS A 108 1.49 -7.90 7.61
N GLN A 109 0.69 -7.61 6.59
CA GLN A 109 0.98 -6.50 5.69
C GLN A 109 0.96 -5.15 6.42
N TYR A 110 -0.02 -4.90 7.27
CA TYR A 110 -0.06 -3.64 8.02
C TYR A 110 1.04 -3.55 9.10
N TYR A 111 1.34 -4.64 9.80
CA TYR A 111 2.45 -4.63 10.75
C TYR A 111 3.81 -4.49 10.06
N ASN A 112 3.98 -4.96 8.83
CA ASN A 112 5.18 -4.70 8.04
C ASN A 112 5.37 -3.19 7.78
N ILE A 113 4.30 -2.47 7.48
CA ILE A 113 4.35 -1.01 7.33
C ILE A 113 4.76 -0.35 8.65
N ILE A 114 4.12 -0.72 9.76
CA ILE A 114 4.41 -0.17 11.10
C ILE A 114 5.87 -0.40 11.48
N LYS A 115 6.41 -1.61 11.27
CA LYS A 115 7.81 -1.95 11.55
C LYS A 115 8.79 -1.13 10.72
N VAL A 116 8.55 -1.01 9.42
CA VAL A 116 9.41 -0.20 8.54
C VAL A 116 9.33 1.28 8.91
N ALA A 117 8.16 1.78 9.31
CA ALA A 117 8.01 3.15 9.78
C ALA A 117 8.76 3.38 11.11
N ASN A 118 8.72 2.43 12.06
CA ASN A 118 9.50 2.52 13.29
C ASN A 118 11.00 2.60 12.99
N SER A 119 11.53 1.69 12.16
CA SER A 119 12.96 1.73 11.77
C SER A 119 13.31 3.02 11.02
N ALA A 120 12.42 3.54 10.16
CA ALA A 120 12.68 4.79 9.47
C ALA A 120 12.73 5.99 10.42
N ILE A 121 11.90 6.00 11.47
CA ILE A 121 11.95 7.05 12.52
C ILE A 121 13.28 6.97 13.26
N GLU A 122 13.72 5.78 13.69
CA GLU A 122 15.02 5.58 14.36
C GLU A 122 16.17 6.05 13.46
N THR A 123 16.15 5.68 12.18
CA THR A 123 17.17 6.12 11.21
C THR A 123 17.18 7.64 11.02
N LEU A 124 16.01 8.28 10.93
CA LEU A 124 15.91 9.74 10.85
C LEU A 124 16.45 10.42 12.09
N ASP A 125 16.21 9.85 13.28
CA ASP A 125 16.69 10.38 14.54
C ASP A 125 18.25 10.33 14.59
N LEU A 126 18.91 9.30 14.00
CA LEU A 126 20.38 9.25 13.85
C LEU A 126 20.91 10.35 12.90
N TYR A 127 20.22 10.63 11.80
CA TYR A 127 20.58 11.78 10.94
C TYR A 127 20.45 13.11 11.69
N ALA A 128 19.44 13.25 12.56
CA ALA A 128 19.17 14.48 13.29
C ALA A 128 20.32 14.89 14.22
N GLU A 129 21.12 13.96 14.72
CA GLU A 129 22.30 14.24 15.54
C GLU A 129 23.39 15.02 14.79
N ASN A 130 23.37 14.98 13.45
CA ASN A 130 24.35 15.63 12.58
C ASN A 130 23.84 16.94 11.96
N ILE A 131 22.60 17.34 12.23
CA ILE A 131 22.00 18.56 11.71
C ILE A 131 22.58 19.79 12.40
N LYS A 132 23.02 20.78 11.60
CA LYS A 132 23.68 22.00 12.11
C LYS A 132 22.96 23.30 11.70
N ASN A 133 21.91 23.22 10.89
CA ASN A 133 21.18 24.37 10.40
C ASN A 133 19.66 24.17 10.40
N ASP A 134 18.91 25.27 10.37
CA ASP A 134 17.45 25.26 10.45
C ASP A 134 16.79 24.62 9.22
N GLY A 135 17.44 24.71 8.05
CA GLY A 135 16.91 24.14 6.81
C GLY A 135 16.85 22.62 6.87
N ASP A 136 17.94 21.98 7.26
CA ASP A 136 17.98 20.51 7.42
C ASP A 136 17.11 20.06 8.59
N MET A 137 17.03 20.84 9.67
CA MET A 137 16.11 20.56 10.78
C MET A 137 14.65 20.60 10.33
N LYS A 138 14.29 21.54 9.47
CA LYS A 138 12.95 21.61 8.87
C LYS A 138 12.67 20.39 7.99
N ASN A 139 13.63 19.98 7.17
CA ASN A 139 13.51 18.78 6.34
C ASN A 139 13.35 17.52 7.19
N TYR A 140 14.19 17.33 8.21
CA TYR A 140 14.06 16.23 9.15
C TYR A 140 12.66 16.13 9.76
N LYS A 141 12.14 17.26 10.27
CA LYS A 141 10.80 17.28 10.87
C LYS A 141 9.71 16.93 9.86
N ALA A 142 9.81 17.44 8.64
CA ALA A 142 8.87 17.11 7.57
C ALA A 142 8.94 15.62 7.20
N TYR A 143 10.13 15.07 6.97
CA TYR A 143 10.36 13.67 6.64
C TYR A 143 9.88 12.71 7.73
N ARG A 144 10.14 13.08 8.99
CA ARG A 144 9.61 12.33 10.14
C ARG A 144 8.08 12.37 10.17
N GLY A 145 7.47 13.50 9.83
CA GLY A 145 6.02 13.66 9.70
C GLY A 145 5.42 12.76 8.62
N GLU A 146 6.09 12.62 7.47
CA GLU A 146 5.67 11.71 6.40
C GLU A 146 5.65 10.25 6.88
N VAL A 147 6.72 9.81 7.55
CA VAL A 147 6.81 8.45 8.10
C VAL A 147 5.73 8.20 9.17
N MET A 148 5.51 9.18 10.05
CA MET A 148 4.48 9.09 11.10
C MET A 148 3.06 9.04 10.49
N PHE A 149 2.81 9.77 9.41
CA PHE A 149 1.55 9.63 8.66
C PHE A 149 1.33 8.19 8.17
N MET A 150 2.34 7.57 7.57
CA MET A 150 2.22 6.20 7.06
C MET A 150 1.97 5.19 8.18
N ARG A 151 2.61 5.37 9.34
CA ARG A 151 2.37 4.55 10.54
C ARG A 151 0.94 4.74 11.05
N ALA A 152 0.47 5.97 11.15
CA ALA A 152 -0.90 6.30 11.55
C ALA A 152 -1.94 5.71 10.58
N TYR A 153 -1.69 5.77 9.27
CA TYR A 153 -2.53 5.16 8.25
C TYR A 153 -2.65 3.64 8.46
N ALA A 154 -1.52 2.96 8.70
CA ALA A 154 -1.53 1.53 8.96
C ALA A 154 -2.35 1.19 10.22
N TYR A 155 -2.18 1.93 11.32
CA TYR A 155 -2.99 1.74 12.53
C TYR A 155 -4.47 2.01 12.31
N PHE A 156 -4.83 3.05 11.58
CA PHE A 156 -6.22 3.34 11.23
C PHE A 156 -6.86 2.17 10.48
N ARG A 157 -6.17 1.62 9.48
CA ARG A 157 -6.64 0.46 8.72
C ARG A 157 -6.72 -0.81 9.57
N MET A 158 -5.75 -1.03 10.45
CA MET A 158 -5.75 -2.14 11.40
C MET A 158 -6.97 -2.11 12.33
N VAL A 159 -7.29 -0.93 12.87
CA VAL A 159 -8.49 -0.78 13.75
C VAL A 159 -9.77 -1.07 12.96
N GLN A 160 -9.86 -0.62 11.71
CA GLN A 160 -11.03 -0.89 10.87
C GLN A 160 -11.22 -2.38 10.59
N ALA A 161 -10.11 -3.13 10.44
CA ALA A 161 -10.16 -4.56 10.13
C ALA A 161 -10.33 -5.45 11.38
N PHE A 162 -9.68 -5.09 12.50
CA PHE A 162 -9.52 -5.98 13.65
C PHE A 162 -10.02 -5.40 14.99
N GLY A 163 -10.39 -4.13 15.04
CA GLY A 163 -10.71 -3.45 16.30
C GLY A 163 -9.46 -3.26 17.16
N PRO A 164 -9.42 -3.78 18.42
CA PRO A 164 -8.27 -3.67 19.31
C PRO A 164 -7.04 -4.38 18.74
N VAL A 165 -5.90 -3.65 18.65
CA VAL A 165 -4.62 -4.17 18.14
C VAL A 165 -3.46 -3.75 19.03
N THR A 166 -2.30 -4.38 18.88
CA THR A 166 -1.09 -4.03 19.64
C THR A 166 -0.45 -2.77 19.08
N ILE A 167 -0.14 -1.80 19.94
CA ILE A 167 0.69 -0.65 19.56
C ILE A 167 2.16 -1.06 19.70
N LEU A 168 2.87 -1.12 18.57
CA LEU A 168 4.33 -1.28 18.55
C LEU A 168 4.97 0.11 18.58
N ARG A 169 5.58 0.49 19.69
CA ARG A 169 6.29 1.76 19.84
C ARG A 169 7.66 1.73 19.19
N ASP A 170 8.28 0.56 19.24
CA ASP A 170 9.54 0.22 18.59
C ASP A 170 9.52 -1.25 18.15
N ASN A 171 10.53 -1.68 17.38
CA ASN A 171 10.58 -3.03 16.83
C ASN A 171 11.11 -4.09 17.81
N ASN A 172 11.63 -3.68 18.97
CA ASN A 172 12.18 -4.55 20.02
C ASN A 172 11.19 -4.80 21.15
N GLN A 173 9.98 -4.21 21.06
CA GLN A 173 8.95 -4.34 22.10
C GLN A 173 8.54 -5.80 22.29
N THR A 174 8.59 -6.27 23.53
CA THR A 174 8.24 -7.65 23.92
C THR A 174 6.84 -7.77 24.51
N ASP A 175 6.30 -6.66 25.07
CA ASP A 175 4.90 -6.61 25.51
C ASP A 175 3.98 -6.36 24.33
N LEU A 176 3.34 -7.43 23.86
CA LEU A 176 2.48 -7.44 22.68
C LEU A 176 0.98 -7.48 23.04
N GLN A 177 0.60 -6.95 24.19
CA GLN A 177 -0.82 -6.89 24.57
C GLN A 177 -1.61 -5.95 23.64
N ARG A 178 -2.86 -6.33 23.40
CA ARG A 178 -3.77 -5.49 22.61
C ARG A 178 -4.12 -4.21 23.35
N SER A 179 -4.05 -3.10 22.66
CA SER A 179 -4.54 -1.81 23.10
C SER A 179 -6.00 -1.61 22.70
N THR A 180 -6.76 -0.84 23.45
CA THR A 180 -8.14 -0.48 23.05
C THR A 180 -8.15 0.33 21.76
N VAL A 181 -9.27 0.30 21.03
CA VAL A 181 -9.47 1.10 19.81
C VAL A 181 -9.18 2.59 20.07
N ASP A 182 -9.67 3.14 21.19
CA ASP A 182 -9.43 4.53 21.58
C ASP A 182 -7.93 4.82 21.78
N ALA A 183 -7.21 3.92 22.43
CA ALA A 183 -5.76 4.08 22.63
C ALA A 183 -4.99 4.05 21.30
N VAL A 184 -5.36 3.16 20.36
CA VAL A 184 -4.74 3.09 19.04
C VAL A 184 -5.04 4.35 18.24
N TYR A 185 -6.28 4.84 18.24
CA TYR A 185 -6.63 6.09 17.57
C TYR A 185 -5.90 7.30 18.17
N LYS A 186 -5.79 7.40 19.48
CA LYS A 186 -5.01 8.47 20.13
C LYS A 186 -3.53 8.41 19.77
N TYR A 187 -2.97 7.21 19.64
CA TYR A 187 -1.58 7.03 19.19
C TYR A 187 -1.39 7.50 17.75
N ALA A 188 -2.29 7.09 16.84
CA ALA A 188 -2.27 7.53 15.45
C ALA A 188 -2.50 9.05 15.32
N LEU A 189 -3.43 9.63 16.09
CA LEU A 189 -3.67 11.08 16.11
C LEU A 189 -2.46 11.88 16.60
N LYS A 190 -1.66 11.35 17.53
CA LYS A 190 -0.39 11.98 17.95
C LYS A 190 0.61 12.03 16.79
N ASP A 191 0.73 10.95 16.02
CA ASP A 191 1.57 10.93 14.83
C ASP A 191 1.08 11.93 13.77
N LEU A 192 -0.22 11.98 13.53
CA LEU A 192 -0.82 12.90 12.56
C LEU A 192 -0.71 14.36 12.98
N GLN A 193 -0.86 14.66 14.28
CA GLN A 193 -0.66 16.03 14.79
C GLN A 193 0.78 16.49 14.54
N TYR A 194 1.77 15.62 14.79
CA TYR A 194 3.15 15.94 14.45
C TYR A 194 3.31 16.26 12.95
N GLY A 195 2.65 15.48 12.08
CA GLY A 195 2.64 15.75 10.64
C GLY A 195 2.00 17.08 10.27
N ILE A 196 0.85 17.42 10.87
CA ILE A 196 0.14 18.70 10.66
C ILE A 196 1.05 19.89 11.03
N ASP A 197 1.78 19.76 12.15
CA ASP A 197 2.61 20.85 12.68
C ASP A 197 3.93 21.03 11.93
N ASN A 198 4.46 20.01 11.27
CA ASN A 198 5.83 20.00 10.75
C ASN A 198 5.95 19.78 9.23
N MET A 199 4.94 19.21 8.58
CA MET A 199 4.97 19.03 7.13
C MET A 199 4.55 20.32 6.38
N PRO A 200 4.93 20.45 5.10
CA PRO A 200 4.50 21.60 4.28
C PRO A 200 2.97 21.65 4.13
N ARG A 201 2.40 22.85 4.21
CA ARG A 201 0.98 23.13 3.97
C ARG A 201 0.73 23.42 2.50
N ILE A 202 0.91 22.44 1.66
CA ILE A 202 0.78 22.48 0.20
C ILE A 202 0.05 21.23 -0.28
N ARG A 203 -0.36 21.20 -1.54
CA ARG A 203 -0.89 19.97 -2.15
C ARG A 203 0.24 18.98 -2.47
N PRO A 204 -0.04 17.66 -2.52
CA PRO A 204 0.97 16.64 -2.84
C PRO A 204 1.69 16.86 -4.19
N ASN A 205 1.00 17.39 -5.20
CA ASN A 205 1.58 17.71 -6.50
C ASN A 205 2.53 18.92 -6.48
N GLN A 206 2.60 19.66 -5.38
CA GLN A 206 3.49 20.81 -5.17
C GLN A 206 4.70 20.49 -4.29
N SER A 207 4.77 19.26 -3.76
CA SER A 207 5.90 18.82 -2.93
C SER A 207 7.18 18.73 -3.74
N SER A 208 8.34 18.95 -3.11
CA SER A 208 9.66 18.66 -3.70
C SER A 208 9.82 17.18 -4.07
N HIS A 209 9.19 16.31 -3.31
CA HIS A 209 9.01 14.89 -3.65
C HIS A 209 7.56 14.73 -4.11
N ILE A 210 7.33 14.84 -5.42
CA ILE A 210 6.00 14.86 -6.02
C ILE A 210 5.17 13.66 -5.55
N GLY A 211 3.99 13.94 -4.98
CA GLY A 211 3.10 12.93 -4.42
C GLY A 211 3.35 12.60 -2.94
N ALA A 212 4.37 13.17 -2.31
CA ALA A 212 4.59 13.02 -0.87
C ALA A 212 3.39 13.56 -0.08
N VAL A 213 3.11 12.95 1.06
CA VAL A 213 2.07 13.42 1.98
C VAL A 213 2.43 14.78 2.58
N THR A 214 1.43 15.54 2.91
CA THR A 214 1.55 16.92 3.38
C THR A 214 0.78 17.13 4.68
N ALA A 215 0.86 18.30 5.26
CA ALA A 215 0.07 18.64 6.44
C ALA A 215 -1.44 18.44 6.20
N PHE A 216 -1.93 18.74 5.00
CA PHE A 216 -3.33 18.51 4.64
C PHE A 216 -3.67 17.02 4.50
N SER A 217 -2.75 16.19 4.04
CA SER A 217 -2.94 14.73 4.05
C SER A 217 -3.10 14.20 5.48
N ALA A 218 -2.27 14.70 6.40
CA ALA A 218 -2.35 14.34 7.82
C ALA A 218 -3.66 14.84 8.46
N ALA A 219 -4.08 16.08 8.16
CA ALA A 219 -5.35 16.63 8.62
C ALA A 219 -6.56 15.82 8.12
N ALA A 220 -6.55 15.40 6.85
CA ALA A 220 -7.62 14.58 6.27
C ALA A 220 -7.72 13.20 6.93
N LEU A 221 -6.61 12.54 7.20
CA LEU A 221 -6.62 11.25 7.91
C LEU A 221 -7.03 11.42 9.37
N ALA A 222 -6.60 12.49 10.05
CA ALA A 222 -7.03 12.80 11.41
C ALA A 222 -8.54 13.05 11.47
N ALA A 223 -9.11 13.81 10.51
CA ALA A 223 -10.56 14.01 10.41
C ALA A 223 -11.31 12.67 10.26
N LYS A 224 -10.81 11.73 9.46
CA LYS A 224 -11.39 10.37 9.35
C LYS A 224 -11.35 9.60 10.68
N ILE A 225 -10.27 9.71 11.44
CA ILE A 225 -10.17 9.08 12.77
C ILE A 225 -11.16 9.73 13.73
N TYR A 226 -11.22 11.06 13.79
CA TYR A 226 -12.18 11.77 14.64
C TYR A 226 -13.62 11.47 14.27
N LEU A 227 -13.93 11.29 12.98
CA LEU A 227 -15.25 10.84 12.54
C LEU A 227 -15.62 9.48 13.12
N ASN A 228 -14.69 8.51 13.11
CA ASN A 228 -14.87 7.19 13.72
C ASN A 228 -14.99 7.25 15.26
N MET A 229 -14.43 8.28 15.88
CA MET A 229 -14.56 8.53 17.32
C MET A 229 -15.82 9.32 17.70
N GLY A 230 -16.61 9.79 16.73
CA GLY A 230 -17.77 10.64 16.94
C GLY A 230 -17.45 12.08 17.37
N ASN A 231 -16.22 12.52 17.18
CA ASN A 231 -15.80 13.89 17.51
C ASN A 231 -15.99 14.82 16.29
N TYR A 232 -17.21 15.24 16.07
CA TYR A 232 -17.60 16.03 14.89
C TYR A 232 -17.02 17.43 14.89
N ASP A 233 -16.81 18.04 16.06
CA ASP A 233 -16.19 19.39 16.15
C ASP A 233 -14.77 19.37 15.56
N LYS A 234 -13.97 18.31 15.84
CA LYS A 234 -12.64 18.15 15.26
C LYS A 234 -12.68 17.78 13.77
N VAL A 235 -13.73 17.09 13.34
CA VAL A 235 -13.92 16.83 11.90
C VAL A 235 -14.15 18.14 11.16
N GLU A 236 -15.07 18.98 11.65
CA GLU A 236 -15.38 20.29 11.06
C GLU A 236 -14.13 21.19 11.01
N GLU A 237 -13.45 21.36 12.15
CA GLU A 237 -12.22 22.17 12.25
C GLU A 237 -11.17 21.78 11.19
N LEU A 238 -10.87 20.48 11.06
CA LEU A 238 -9.85 20.00 10.14
C LEU A 238 -10.27 20.05 8.67
N THR A 239 -11.54 19.76 8.39
CA THR A 239 -12.05 19.82 7.01
C THR A 239 -12.21 21.25 6.53
N ASP A 240 -12.64 22.18 7.38
CA ASP A 240 -12.69 23.60 7.06
C ASP A 240 -11.29 24.18 6.78
N ASP A 241 -10.30 23.75 7.54
CA ASP A 241 -8.90 24.13 7.28
C ASP A 241 -8.41 23.62 5.89
N ILE A 242 -8.71 22.38 5.54
CA ILE A 242 -8.37 21.80 4.23
C ILE A 242 -9.06 22.57 3.10
N ILE A 243 -10.35 22.83 3.23
CA ILE A 243 -11.17 23.49 2.21
C ILE A 243 -10.71 24.95 2.03
N SER A 244 -10.52 25.66 3.15
CA SER A 244 -10.23 27.09 3.11
C SER A 244 -8.76 27.42 2.77
N ASN A 245 -7.82 26.56 3.16
CA ASN A 245 -6.39 26.87 3.09
C ASN A 245 -5.59 25.90 2.19
N GLY A 246 -6.18 24.78 1.77
CA GLY A 246 -5.47 23.74 1.01
C GLY A 246 -5.39 24.01 -0.49
N ASN A 247 -6.18 24.94 -1.01
CA ASN A 247 -6.30 25.20 -2.45
C ASN A 247 -6.64 23.96 -3.28
N PHE A 248 -7.37 23.01 -2.69
CA PHE A 248 -7.93 21.86 -3.41
C PHE A 248 -9.16 22.26 -4.20
N SER A 249 -9.36 21.62 -5.32
CA SER A 249 -10.57 21.81 -6.15
C SER A 249 -10.99 20.49 -6.80
N LEU A 250 -12.30 20.30 -6.94
CA LEU A 250 -12.82 19.10 -7.60
C LEU A 250 -12.36 19.04 -9.06
N TYR A 251 -11.95 17.86 -9.50
CA TYR A 251 -11.56 17.63 -10.88
C TYR A 251 -12.78 17.68 -11.80
N SER A 252 -12.70 18.44 -12.88
CA SER A 252 -13.87 18.76 -13.71
C SER A 252 -14.44 17.57 -14.47
N ASP A 253 -13.60 16.61 -14.86
CA ASP A 253 -14.02 15.38 -15.55
C ASP A 253 -13.99 14.20 -14.60
N TYR A 254 -15.15 13.81 -14.09
CA TYR A 254 -15.27 12.71 -13.12
C TYR A 254 -14.79 11.36 -13.66
N TYR A 255 -14.89 11.11 -14.98
CA TYR A 255 -14.37 9.89 -15.58
C TYR A 255 -12.84 9.89 -15.60
N GLN A 256 -12.22 10.99 -16.02
CA GLN A 256 -10.77 11.11 -16.07
C GLN A 256 -10.11 11.22 -14.70
N LEU A 257 -10.85 11.59 -13.66
CA LEU A 257 -10.36 11.60 -12.27
C LEU A 257 -9.73 10.25 -11.87
N PHE A 258 -10.31 9.14 -12.33
CA PHE A 258 -9.84 7.79 -12.04
C PHE A 258 -8.93 7.21 -13.13
N LYS A 259 -8.40 8.04 -14.00
CA LYS A 259 -7.52 7.67 -15.12
C LYS A 259 -6.20 8.42 -14.99
N ILE A 260 -5.25 8.14 -15.89
CA ILE A 260 -3.94 8.79 -15.88
C ILE A 260 -3.99 10.32 -15.80
N PRO A 261 -4.87 11.03 -16.51
CA PRO A 261 -4.96 12.49 -16.41
C PRO A 261 -5.37 13.00 -15.01
N GLY A 262 -6.08 12.17 -14.22
CA GLY A 262 -6.49 12.53 -12.85
C GLY A 262 -5.41 12.30 -11.79
N LYS A 263 -4.28 11.67 -12.13
CA LYS A 263 -3.19 11.44 -11.17
C LYS A 263 -2.64 12.75 -10.63
N LEU A 264 -2.56 12.83 -9.30
CA LEU A 264 -2.06 14.02 -8.58
C LEU A 264 -2.74 15.34 -9.03
N CYS A 265 -4.01 15.26 -9.41
CA CYS A 265 -4.79 16.45 -9.75
C CYS A 265 -5.04 17.31 -8.49
N ASP A 266 -5.67 18.47 -8.69
CA ASP A 266 -5.93 19.42 -7.60
C ASP A 266 -6.96 18.94 -6.57
N GLU A 267 -7.67 17.82 -6.82
CA GLU A 267 -8.53 17.15 -5.86
C GLU A 267 -7.76 16.19 -4.95
N SER A 268 -6.57 15.75 -5.35
CA SER A 268 -5.84 14.69 -4.69
C SER A 268 -5.19 15.13 -3.39
N ILE A 269 -5.62 14.55 -2.28
CA ILE A 269 -5.07 14.79 -0.94
C ILE A 269 -3.98 13.76 -0.59
N PHE A 270 -4.13 12.52 -1.04
CA PHE A 270 -3.14 11.45 -0.90
C PHE A 270 -3.40 10.37 -1.95
N GLU A 271 -2.38 10.01 -2.68
CA GLU A 271 -2.36 8.89 -3.62
C GLU A 271 -1.13 8.03 -3.42
N CYS A 272 -1.29 6.72 -3.44
CA CYS A 272 -0.14 5.83 -3.56
C CYS A 272 0.29 5.79 -5.03
N GLN A 273 1.45 6.38 -5.32
CA GLN A 273 1.96 6.46 -6.68
C GLN A 273 2.57 5.13 -7.11
N CYS A 274 1.97 4.51 -8.12
CA CYS A 274 2.52 3.36 -8.81
C CYS A 274 3.05 3.82 -10.16
N THR A 275 4.25 3.42 -10.52
CA THR A 275 4.84 3.71 -11.82
C THR A 275 5.63 2.52 -12.30
N ASP A 276 5.87 2.52 -13.59
CA ASP A 276 6.74 1.57 -14.21
C ASP A 276 8.14 2.16 -14.37
N PHE A 277 9.08 1.53 -13.73
CA PHE A 277 10.48 1.94 -13.77
C PHE A 277 11.26 1.40 -14.98
N GLY A 278 10.61 0.96 -16.05
CA GLY A 278 11.32 0.60 -17.27
C GLY A 278 10.91 -0.73 -17.88
N ASN A 279 11.83 -1.59 -18.22
CA ASN A 279 11.65 -2.69 -19.16
C ASN A 279 10.77 -3.87 -18.71
N GLY A 280 9.99 -3.70 -17.67
CA GLY A 280 8.84 -4.54 -17.38
C GLY A 280 9.12 -6.01 -17.12
N SER A 281 10.30 -6.36 -16.64
CA SER A 281 10.59 -7.73 -16.27
C SER A 281 11.00 -7.82 -14.80
N GLY A 282 10.35 -8.72 -14.09
CA GLY A 282 10.69 -9.08 -12.73
C GLY A 282 10.11 -8.13 -11.67
N ASP A 283 10.68 -8.19 -10.49
CA ASP A 283 10.22 -7.60 -9.24
C ASP A 283 10.22 -6.06 -9.19
N LEU A 284 10.74 -5.41 -10.23
CA LEU A 284 10.84 -3.94 -10.31
C LEU A 284 9.56 -3.27 -10.80
N VAL A 285 8.63 -4.04 -11.36
CA VAL A 285 7.36 -3.54 -11.89
C VAL A 285 6.23 -4.28 -11.23
N GLU A 286 5.87 -3.87 -10.05
CA GLU A 286 4.61 -4.30 -9.46
C GLU A 286 3.51 -3.32 -9.86
N PRO A 287 2.54 -3.76 -10.66
CA PRO A 287 1.33 -3.00 -10.89
C PRO A 287 0.61 -2.78 -9.55
N GLY A 288 -0.20 -1.74 -9.48
CA GLY A 288 -1.10 -1.57 -8.33
C GLY A 288 -2.06 -2.76 -8.26
N GLU A 289 -1.82 -3.70 -7.36
CA GLU A 289 -2.61 -4.92 -7.25
C GLU A 289 -4.09 -4.65 -7.02
N TRP A 290 -4.42 -3.59 -6.27
CA TRP A 290 -5.81 -3.15 -6.08
C TRP A 290 -6.51 -2.80 -7.39
N PHE A 291 -5.76 -2.31 -8.34
CA PHE A 291 -6.27 -1.94 -9.64
C PHE A 291 -6.52 -3.17 -10.52
N ILE A 292 -5.52 -4.05 -10.59
CA ILE A 292 -5.57 -5.23 -11.46
C ILE A 292 -6.63 -6.23 -11.02
N CYS A 293 -6.79 -6.48 -9.72
CA CYS A 293 -7.75 -7.48 -9.24
C CYS A 293 -9.20 -7.12 -9.58
N GLN A 294 -9.50 -5.86 -9.77
CA GLN A 294 -10.83 -5.34 -10.11
C GLN A 294 -11.13 -5.30 -11.62
N GLY A 295 -10.10 -5.31 -12.46
CA GLY A 295 -10.26 -5.11 -13.90
C GLY A 295 -10.97 -6.28 -14.59
N PRO A 296 -11.56 -6.05 -15.78
CA PRO A 296 -12.27 -7.07 -16.54
C PRO A 296 -11.33 -8.15 -17.04
N VAL A 297 -11.81 -9.37 -17.19
CA VAL A 297 -11.06 -10.46 -17.84
C VAL A 297 -11.31 -10.49 -19.34
N ASN A 298 -10.32 -10.98 -20.08
CA ASN A 298 -10.42 -11.23 -21.53
C ASN A 298 -10.69 -9.97 -22.41
N SER A 299 -10.35 -8.79 -21.92
CA SER A 299 -10.57 -7.52 -22.63
C SER A 299 -9.29 -6.95 -23.27
N GLY A 300 -8.43 -7.80 -23.80
CA GLY A 300 -7.20 -7.39 -24.47
C GLY A 300 -6.20 -6.70 -23.54
N ASN A 301 -5.69 -5.56 -23.95
CA ASN A 301 -4.66 -4.82 -23.18
C ASN A 301 -5.17 -4.20 -21.89
N ILE A 302 -6.48 -4.05 -21.74
CA ILE A 302 -7.11 -3.51 -20.51
C ILE A 302 -7.59 -4.60 -19.56
N SER A 303 -7.25 -5.86 -19.79
CA SER A 303 -7.64 -6.98 -18.95
C SER A 303 -6.98 -6.91 -17.58
N GLY A 304 -7.78 -7.13 -16.54
CA GLY A 304 -7.33 -7.42 -15.18
C GLY A 304 -7.52 -8.89 -14.80
N TRP A 305 -7.48 -9.15 -13.49
CA TRP A 305 -7.68 -10.50 -12.95
C TRP A 305 -9.16 -10.89 -12.85
N GLY A 306 -10.07 -9.92 -12.77
CA GLY A 306 -11.50 -10.15 -12.67
C GLY A 306 -11.94 -10.85 -11.39
N HIS A 307 -11.22 -10.61 -10.28
CA HIS A 307 -11.54 -11.24 -8.99
C HIS A 307 -12.88 -10.77 -8.44
N CYS A 308 -13.30 -9.56 -8.77
CA CYS A 308 -14.52 -8.95 -8.25
C CYS A 308 -15.42 -8.47 -9.38
N GLY A 309 -16.72 -8.61 -9.16
CA GLY A 309 -17.77 -8.06 -10.00
C GLY A 309 -18.64 -7.09 -9.23
N VAL A 310 -19.37 -6.27 -9.94
CA VAL A 310 -20.40 -5.36 -9.38
C VAL A 310 -21.75 -6.07 -9.42
N TYR A 311 -22.51 -6.03 -8.31
CA TYR A 311 -23.86 -6.58 -8.28
C TYR A 311 -24.77 -5.83 -9.26
N GLU A 312 -25.54 -6.56 -10.07
CA GLU A 312 -26.54 -5.97 -10.98
C GLU A 312 -27.57 -5.13 -10.22
N SER A 313 -27.99 -5.60 -9.05
CA SER A 313 -28.94 -4.89 -8.19
C SER A 313 -28.41 -3.51 -7.76
N PHE A 314 -27.10 -3.37 -7.51
CA PHE A 314 -26.49 -2.07 -7.21
C PHE A 314 -26.41 -1.17 -8.45
N ARG A 315 -26.02 -1.73 -9.60
CA ARG A 315 -26.03 -1.03 -10.88
C ARG A 315 -27.43 -0.50 -11.22
N ASP A 316 -28.43 -1.38 -11.17
CA ASP A 316 -29.82 -1.03 -11.51
C ASP A 316 -30.37 0.00 -10.54
N TRP A 317 -30.12 -0.13 -9.25
CA TRP A 317 -30.46 0.86 -8.24
C TRP A 317 -29.89 2.26 -8.55
N ALA A 318 -28.65 2.33 -9.05
CA ALA A 318 -28.03 3.60 -9.43
C ALA A 318 -28.72 4.23 -10.65
N TYR A 319 -29.01 3.44 -11.68
CA TYR A 319 -29.68 3.93 -12.89
C TYR A 319 -31.14 4.34 -12.60
N GLU A 320 -31.87 3.59 -11.80
CA GLU A 320 -33.25 3.92 -11.39
C GLU A 320 -33.34 5.26 -10.66
N ARG A 321 -32.28 5.67 -9.97
CA ARG A 321 -32.18 6.99 -9.30
C ARG A 321 -31.72 8.11 -10.22
N GLY A 322 -31.57 7.85 -11.50
CA GLY A 322 -31.14 8.84 -12.49
C GLY A 322 -29.65 9.15 -12.43
N GLU A 323 -28.83 8.30 -11.79
CA GLU A 323 -27.39 8.49 -11.79
C GLU A 323 -26.83 8.24 -13.20
N THR A 324 -26.18 9.23 -13.75
CA THR A 324 -25.59 9.16 -15.11
C THR A 324 -24.09 9.30 -15.08
N VAL A 325 -23.57 10.39 -14.55
CA VAL A 325 -22.12 10.71 -14.57
C VAL A 325 -21.31 9.68 -13.79
N ARG A 326 -21.71 9.39 -12.54
CA ARG A 326 -21.00 8.41 -11.71
C ARG A 326 -21.24 6.99 -12.19
N ALA A 327 -22.43 6.67 -12.70
CA ALA A 327 -22.74 5.34 -13.22
C ALA A 327 -21.87 5.00 -14.42
N THR A 328 -21.76 5.90 -15.39
CA THR A 328 -20.92 5.72 -16.60
C THR A 328 -19.45 5.50 -16.27
N THR A 329 -18.97 6.11 -15.17
CA THR A 329 -17.59 5.95 -14.70
C THR A 329 -17.40 4.68 -13.87
N SER A 330 -18.39 4.34 -13.03
CA SER A 330 -18.24 3.28 -12.03
C SER A 330 -18.54 1.89 -12.57
N PHE A 331 -19.38 1.79 -13.60
CA PHE A 331 -19.80 0.50 -14.18
C PHE A 331 -19.12 0.24 -15.53
N LEU A 332 -18.39 -0.85 -15.59
CA LEU A 332 -17.72 -1.34 -16.80
C LEU A 332 -18.48 -2.59 -17.26
N LEU A 333 -19.31 -2.43 -18.29
CA LEU A 333 -20.29 -3.45 -18.69
C LEU A 333 -19.74 -4.34 -19.82
N ALA A 334 -19.90 -5.64 -19.67
CA ALA A 334 -19.58 -6.61 -20.69
C ALA A 334 -20.46 -6.39 -21.94
N GLY A 335 -19.86 -6.39 -23.12
CA GLY A 335 -20.53 -6.15 -24.39
C GLY A 335 -20.71 -4.67 -24.74
N GLU A 336 -20.22 -3.75 -23.90
CA GLU A 336 -20.33 -2.31 -24.14
C GLU A 336 -18.98 -1.67 -24.45
N THR A 337 -19.03 -0.46 -25.00
CA THR A 337 -17.85 0.38 -25.26
C THR A 337 -17.79 1.49 -24.22
N THR A 338 -16.62 1.65 -23.62
CA THR A 338 -16.37 2.67 -22.59
C THR A 338 -16.32 4.08 -23.21
N PRO A 339 -16.43 5.15 -22.41
CA PRO A 339 -16.23 6.52 -22.89
C PRO A 339 -14.86 6.76 -23.57
N SER A 340 -13.86 5.95 -23.28
CA SER A 340 -12.54 6.00 -23.94
C SER A 340 -12.44 5.19 -25.23
N GLY A 341 -13.52 4.55 -25.66
CA GLY A 341 -13.57 3.77 -26.90
C GLY A 341 -13.13 2.29 -26.75
N ASP A 342 -12.87 1.82 -25.54
CA ASP A 342 -12.49 0.43 -25.30
C ASP A 342 -13.73 -0.46 -25.27
N TYR A 343 -13.73 -1.53 -26.08
CA TYR A 343 -14.78 -2.53 -26.04
C TYR A 343 -14.51 -3.58 -24.96
N ILE A 344 -15.47 -3.78 -24.06
CA ILE A 344 -15.39 -4.77 -23.00
C ILE A 344 -15.97 -6.09 -23.50
N ASN A 345 -15.12 -7.09 -23.69
CA ASN A 345 -15.55 -8.38 -24.19
C ASN A 345 -16.58 -9.02 -23.26
N PRO A 346 -17.64 -9.64 -23.82
CA PRO A 346 -18.55 -10.45 -23.05
C PRO A 346 -17.80 -11.57 -22.33
N ARG A 347 -18.31 -11.97 -21.18
CA ARG A 347 -17.71 -13.09 -20.43
C ARG A 347 -17.69 -14.35 -21.28
N LYS A 348 -16.53 -15.04 -21.30
CA LYS A 348 -16.40 -16.36 -21.91
C LYS A 348 -16.78 -17.50 -20.96
N ASN A 349 -16.69 -17.23 -19.65
CA ASN A 349 -17.00 -18.19 -18.59
C ASN A 349 -18.19 -17.65 -17.77
N PRO A 350 -19.26 -18.42 -17.59
CA PRO A 350 -20.41 -18.03 -16.77
C PRO A 350 -20.06 -17.66 -15.33
N ALA A 351 -18.90 -18.09 -14.82
CA ALA A 351 -18.41 -17.70 -13.49
C ALA A 351 -17.84 -16.28 -13.43
N ASN A 352 -17.59 -15.62 -14.58
CA ASN A 352 -17.09 -14.25 -14.62
C ASN A 352 -18.23 -13.24 -14.39
N ALA A 353 -17.90 -12.05 -13.95
CA ALA A 353 -18.84 -10.94 -13.87
C ALA A 353 -19.27 -10.43 -15.25
N ASP A 354 -20.44 -9.80 -15.32
CA ASP A 354 -20.90 -9.03 -16.45
C ASP A 354 -20.69 -7.52 -16.24
N CYS A 355 -20.35 -7.11 -15.04
CA CYS A 355 -20.05 -5.74 -14.68
C CYS A 355 -18.86 -5.70 -13.72
N TRP A 356 -17.91 -4.82 -14.00
CA TRP A 356 -16.71 -4.60 -13.18
C TRP A 356 -16.65 -3.14 -12.71
N ASN A 357 -15.68 -2.84 -11.84
CA ASN A 357 -15.41 -1.47 -11.42
C ASN A 357 -14.75 -0.66 -12.54
N GLY A 358 -15.51 0.26 -13.12
CA GLY A 358 -15.03 1.12 -14.20
C GLY A 358 -13.98 2.13 -13.77
N LYS A 359 -13.85 2.43 -12.48
CA LYS A 359 -12.78 3.28 -11.95
C LYS A 359 -11.42 2.58 -12.00
N ALA A 360 -11.41 1.25 -11.92
CA ALA A 360 -10.21 0.44 -11.81
C ALA A 360 -9.79 -0.18 -13.15
N TYR A 361 -9.70 0.61 -14.21
CA TYR A 361 -9.03 0.19 -15.44
C TYR A 361 -8.35 1.40 -16.12
N THR A 362 -7.28 1.13 -16.86
CA THR A 362 -6.62 2.15 -17.69
C THR A 362 -7.07 2.00 -19.13
N PRO A 363 -7.60 3.05 -19.76
CA PRO A 363 -7.96 3.04 -21.17
C PRO A 363 -6.77 2.65 -22.06
N ALA A 364 -7.01 1.87 -23.11
CA ALA A 364 -5.96 1.44 -24.03
C ALA A 364 -5.21 2.63 -24.67
N SER A 365 -5.90 3.75 -24.90
CA SER A 365 -5.32 4.99 -25.42
C SER A 365 -4.35 5.69 -24.43
N GLN A 366 -4.40 5.35 -23.15
CA GLN A 366 -3.56 5.92 -22.10
C GLN A 366 -2.42 4.96 -21.66
N LEU A 367 -2.37 3.75 -22.22
CA LEU A 367 -1.30 2.82 -21.94
C LEU A 367 0.00 3.27 -22.65
N THR A 368 1.12 3.12 -21.94
CA THR A 368 2.43 3.33 -22.58
C THR A 368 2.69 2.25 -23.62
N PRO A 369 3.20 2.61 -24.83
CA PRO A 369 3.53 1.63 -25.85
C PRO A 369 4.45 0.51 -25.32
N GLY A 370 4.14 -0.73 -25.67
CA GLY A 370 4.89 -1.91 -25.22
C GLY A 370 4.50 -2.45 -23.84
N ARG A 371 3.49 -1.86 -23.20
CA ARG A 371 2.97 -2.32 -21.91
C ARG A 371 2.12 -3.57 -22.02
N THR A 372 2.14 -4.33 -20.93
CA THR A 372 1.35 -5.55 -20.82
C THR A 372 -0.14 -5.24 -20.67
N LYS A 373 -0.93 -6.26 -20.95
CA LYS A 373 -2.39 -6.31 -20.82
C LYS A 373 -2.97 -5.90 -19.46
N TYR A 374 -2.16 -5.56 -18.47
CA TYR A 374 -2.61 -5.31 -17.09
C TYR A 374 -2.67 -3.83 -16.70
N GLY A 375 -2.52 -2.90 -17.65
CA GLY A 375 -2.72 -1.48 -17.38
C GLY A 375 -1.88 -0.93 -16.24
N THR A 376 -0.59 -1.23 -16.20
CA THR A 376 0.29 -1.03 -15.04
C THR A 376 0.73 0.40 -14.77
N ASN A 377 0.17 1.37 -15.44
CA ASN A 377 0.63 2.77 -15.37
C ASN A 377 -0.08 3.62 -14.31
N ASN A 378 -0.87 3.00 -13.43
CA ASN A 378 -1.60 3.73 -12.39
C ASN A 378 -1.02 3.51 -11.02
#